data_d8d82f93e5e4e7a0b93856005dc24438
#
_entry.id   d8d82f93e5e4e7a0b93856005dc24438
#
_cell.length_a   1.000
_cell.length_b   1.000
_cell.length_c   1.000
_cell.angle_alpha   90.00
_cell.angle_beta   90.00
_cell.angle_gamma   90.00
#
_symmetry.space_group_name_H-M   'P 1'
#
loop_
_entity.id
_entity.type
_entity.pdbx_description
1 polymer ?
#
loop_
_entity_poly.entity_id
_entity_poly.type
_entity_poly.pdbx_seq_one_letter_code
_entity_poly.pdbx_strand_id
1 'polypeptide(L)'
;MFFHNRQVYSFAYLNRSFRSPSYNGKVEFVLRDYRPEDFEVLWSIDQRCFVPGIAYSRRELATYMRRRGSFTLVAEEAYAQSKSSSSIAGFIVAEANRGVGHIISIDVLPASRRLRLGSKLLFAAENRLRALECRSVVLETAVDNTSALGFYKRHQYSVLKVSPRYYSNGVDALVLGKSLNSQQEAARQKG
;
A
#
# COMPACT_ATOMS: atom_id res chain seq x y z
N MET A 1 2.59 11.43 -20.32
CA MET A 1 2.73 10.09 -19.69
C MET A 1 1.97 10.16 -18.38
N PHE A 2 0.69 9.76 -18.40
CA PHE A 2 -0.22 9.99 -17.27
C PHE A 2 -0.02 8.89 -16.23
N PHE A 3 0.56 9.25 -15.10
CA PHE A 3 0.57 8.41 -13.91
C PHE A 3 -0.81 8.55 -13.24
N HIS A 4 -1.68 7.57 -13.44
CA HIS A 4 -2.87 7.45 -12.61
C HIS A 4 -2.46 6.70 -11.36
N ASN A 5 -2.27 7.44 -10.30
CA ASN A 5 -2.07 6.84 -8.98
C ASN A 5 -3.30 7.04 -8.09
N ARG A 6 -3.49 6.13 -7.20
CA ARG A 6 -4.73 5.98 -6.47
C ARG A 6 -4.56 6.00 -5.00
N GLN A 7 -5.64 6.27 -4.42
CA GLN A 7 -5.77 6.72 -3.10
C GLN A 7 -6.51 5.75 -2.19
N VAL A 8 -6.04 5.68 -0.95
CA VAL A 8 -6.75 5.02 0.14
C VAL A 8 -7.86 5.94 0.64
N TYR A 9 -9.11 5.77 0.18
CA TYR A 9 -10.24 6.37 0.85
C TYR A 9 -10.57 5.57 2.11
N SER A 10 -10.56 6.25 3.22
CA SER A 10 -11.09 5.74 4.47
C SER A 10 -12.46 6.39 4.70
N PHE A 11 -13.45 5.68 4.60
CA PHE A 11 -14.51 5.20 5.43
C PHE A 11 -15.36 6.07 6.29
N ALA A 12 -16.56 6.00 6.10
CA ALA A 12 -17.50 5.62 7.13
C ALA A 12 -18.61 4.80 6.46
N TYR A 13 -18.79 3.56 6.85
CA TYR A 13 -20.07 2.89 7.08
C TYR A 13 -19.94 1.36 7.05
N LEU A 14 -20.56 0.78 8.07
CA LEU A 14 -20.95 -0.61 8.31
C LEU A 14 -19.97 -1.51 9.08
N ASN A 15 -20.13 -1.35 10.40
CA ASN A 15 -19.84 -2.35 11.40
C ASN A 15 -20.76 -3.57 11.20
N ARG A 16 -20.20 -4.71 10.79
CA ARG A 16 -20.59 -6.02 11.32
C ARG A 16 -19.37 -6.91 11.32
N SER A 17 -18.96 -7.23 12.51
CA SER A 17 -17.83 -8.05 12.88
C SER A 17 -18.02 -9.51 12.47
N PHE A 18 -17.23 -9.97 11.50
CA PHE A 18 -16.79 -11.37 11.47
C PHE A 18 -15.36 -11.40 12.00
N ARG A 19 -15.20 -11.78 13.26
CA ARG A 19 -13.89 -12.09 13.83
C ARG A 19 -13.49 -13.49 13.37
N SER A 20 -12.38 -13.59 12.62
CA SER A 20 -11.67 -14.86 12.47
C SER A 20 -11.19 -15.34 13.83
N PRO A 21 -11.29 -16.63 14.15
CA PRO A 21 -10.78 -17.16 15.41
C PRO A 21 -9.25 -17.03 15.43
N SER A 22 -8.75 -16.29 16.38
CA SER A 22 -7.32 -16.10 16.63
C SER A 22 -6.83 -17.12 17.64
N TYR A 23 -5.72 -17.79 17.34
CA TYR A 23 -4.94 -18.49 18.36
C TYR A 23 -4.33 -17.41 19.27
N ASN A 24 -4.64 -17.42 20.56
CA ASN A 24 -4.31 -16.37 21.53
C ASN A 24 -4.82 -14.94 21.24
N GLY A 25 -5.92 -14.75 20.52
CA GLY A 25 -6.54 -13.44 20.35
C GLY A 25 -5.79 -12.46 19.43
N LYS A 26 -4.66 -12.85 18.82
CA LYS A 26 -3.83 -11.99 18.01
C LYS A 26 -3.76 -12.50 16.56
N VAL A 27 -4.29 -11.71 15.61
CA VAL A 27 -4.14 -12.02 14.18
C VAL A 27 -2.70 -11.75 13.78
N GLU A 28 -2.03 -12.77 13.24
CA GLU A 28 -0.67 -12.66 12.72
C GLU A 28 -0.69 -12.68 11.20
N PHE A 29 0.15 -11.84 10.57
CA PHE A 29 0.27 -11.74 9.13
C PHE A 29 1.69 -12.07 8.70
N VAL A 30 1.81 -12.91 7.67
CA VAL A 30 3.05 -13.22 6.96
C VAL A 30 3.07 -12.42 5.66
N LEU A 31 4.21 -11.82 5.34
CA LEU A 31 4.41 -11.12 4.07
C LEU A 31 5.22 -12.02 3.13
N ARG A 32 4.79 -12.07 1.88
CA ARG A 32 5.47 -12.80 0.80
C ARG A 32 5.40 -12.04 -0.52
N ASP A 33 6.18 -12.48 -1.49
CA ASP A 33 6.05 -12.02 -2.86
C ASP A 33 4.73 -12.48 -3.49
N TYR A 34 4.22 -11.66 -4.39
CA TYR A 34 3.08 -11.94 -5.25
C TYR A 34 3.35 -13.18 -6.13
N ARG A 35 2.29 -13.95 -6.35
CA ARG A 35 2.24 -15.06 -7.31
C ARG A 35 1.14 -14.81 -8.33
N PRO A 36 1.27 -15.28 -9.58
CA PRO A 36 0.26 -15.05 -10.63
C PRO A 36 -1.17 -15.47 -10.22
N GLU A 37 -1.31 -16.52 -9.44
CA GLU A 37 -2.58 -17.03 -8.92
C GLU A 37 -3.26 -16.08 -7.93
N ASP A 38 -2.53 -15.15 -7.31
CA ASP A 38 -3.11 -14.17 -6.38
C ASP A 38 -3.89 -13.06 -7.09
N PHE A 39 -3.66 -12.86 -8.38
CA PHE A 39 -4.10 -11.66 -9.09
C PHE A 39 -5.59 -11.33 -8.90
N GLU A 40 -6.46 -12.34 -9.05
CA GLU A 40 -7.91 -12.15 -8.93
C GLU A 40 -8.31 -11.70 -7.52
N VAL A 41 -7.63 -12.24 -6.53
CA VAL A 41 -7.85 -11.87 -5.12
C VAL A 41 -7.37 -10.44 -4.88
N LEU A 42 -6.19 -10.06 -5.37
CA LEU A 42 -5.67 -8.72 -5.21
C LEU A 42 -6.56 -7.70 -5.91
N TRP A 43 -7.02 -7.98 -7.13
CA TRP A 43 -7.97 -7.12 -7.82
C TRP A 43 -9.30 -6.99 -7.04
N SER A 44 -9.83 -8.10 -6.50
CA SER A 44 -11.03 -8.06 -5.65
C SER A 44 -10.82 -7.21 -4.38
N ILE A 45 -9.62 -7.26 -3.78
CA ILE A 45 -9.27 -6.42 -2.62
C ILE A 45 -9.26 -4.95 -3.02
N ASP A 46 -8.63 -4.59 -4.16
CA ASP A 46 -8.65 -3.22 -4.69
C ASP A 46 -10.09 -2.70 -4.86
N GLN A 47 -10.96 -3.50 -5.49
CA GLN A 47 -12.38 -3.12 -5.68
C GLN A 47 -13.14 -2.93 -4.35
N ARG A 48 -12.75 -3.61 -3.28
CA ARG A 48 -13.34 -3.46 -1.94
C ARG A 48 -12.72 -2.33 -1.14
N CYS A 49 -11.52 -1.91 -1.49
CA CYS A 49 -10.81 -0.84 -0.81
C CYS A 49 -11.18 0.54 -1.36
N PHE A 50 -11.65 0.61 -2.62
CA PHE A 50 -11.93 1.87 -3.30
C PHE A 50 -13.34 1.90 -3.89
N VAL A 51 -13.88 3.10 -4.04
CA VAL A 51 -15.18 3.31 -4.70
C VAL A 51 -15.05 3.14 -6.23
N PRO A 52 -16.15 2.80 -6.93
CA PRO A 52 -16.17 2.78 -8.41
C PRO A 52 -15.62 4.08 -9.01
N GLY A 53 -14.80 3.96 -10.06
CA GLY A 53 -14.11 5.10 -10.68
C GLY A 53 -12.78 5.49 -10.03
N ILE A 54 -12.49 4.94 -8.85
CA ILE A 54 -11.19 5.03 -8.20
C ILE A 54 -10.49 3.66 -8.24
N ALA A 55 -11.17 2.54 -8.01
CA ALA A 55 -10.63 1.20 -8.10
C ALA A 55 -9.94 0.90 -9.45
N TYR A 56 -8.78 0.20 -9.51
CA TYR A 56 -8.10 -0.12 -10.76
C TYR A 56 -8.94 -1.09 -11.62
N SER A 57 -9.09 -0.82 -12.89
CA SER A 57 -9.47 -1.88 -13.81
C SER A 57 -8.44 -3.02 -13.73
N ARG A 58 -8.86 -4.24 -14.07
CA ARG A 58 -7.94 -5.39 -14.14
C ARG A 58 -6.69 -5.10 -14.98
N ARG A 59 -6.89 -4.42 -16.13
CA ARG A 59 -5.80 -4.07 -17.04
C ARG A 59 -4.81 -3.10 -16.42
N GLU A 60 -5.29 -2.09 -15.73
CA GLU A 60 -4.44 -1.10 -15.08
C GLU A 60 -3.62 -1.73 -13.96
N LEU A 61 -4.26 -2.48 -13.03
CA LEU A 61 -3.54 -3.15 -11.95
C LEU A 61 -2.48 -4.10 -12.51
N ALA A 62 -2.85 -4.95 -13.49
CA ALA A 62 -1.90 -5.85 -14.14
C ALA A 62 -0.75 -5.10 -14.83
N THR A 63 -1.03 -3.93 -15.44
CA THR A 63 -0.01 -3.11 -16.09
C THR A 63 0.99 -2.57 -15.07
N TYR A 64 0.51 -2.04 -13.93
CA TYR A 64 1.38 -1.55 -12.87
C TYR A 64 2.24 -2.65 -12.25
N MET A 65 1.64 -3.82 -11.98
CA MET A 65 2.36 -4.95 -11.37
C MET A 65 3.44 -5.55 -12.27
N ARG A 66 3.30 -5.41 -13.61
CA ARG A 66 4.25 -5.94 -14.62
C ARG A 66 5.29 -4.94 -15.10
N ARG A 67 5.28 -3.70 -14.63
CA ARG A 67 6.28 -2.71 -15.04
C ARG A 67 7.68 -3.16 -14.64
N ARG A 68 8.66 -2.80 -15.45
CA ARG A 68 10.06 -3.03 -15.11
C ARG A 68 10.41 -2.28 -13.81
N GLY A 69 10.95 -2.99 -12.85
CA GLY A 69 11.27 -2.45 -11.53
C GLY A 69 10.12 -2.51 -10.52
N SER A 70 8.89 -2.93 -10.95
CA SER A 70 7.78 -3.15 -10.05
C SER A 70 7.91 -4.45 -9.27
N PHE A 71 7.42 -4.43 -8.05
CA PHE A 71 7.21 -5.61 -7.21
C PHE A 71 5.92 -5.47 -6.42
N THR A 72 5.38 -6.60 -6.00
CA THR A 72 4.18 -6.66 -5.17
C THR A 72 4.42 -7.57 -3.98
N LEU A 73 4.13 -7.06 -2.78
CA LEU A 73 4.13 -7.86 -1.55
C LEU A 73 2.69 -8.12 -1.13
N VAL A 74 2.43 -9.35 -0.72
CA VAL A 74 1.11 -9.83 -0.30
C VAL A 74 1.18 -10.16 1.18
N ALA A 75 0.13 -9.80 1.92
CA ALA A 75 -0.02 -10.11 3.33
C ALA A 75 -1.09 -11.19 3.51
N GLU A 76 -0.71 -12.31 4.07
CA GLU A 76 -1.59 -13.43 4.40
C GLU A 76 -1.76 -13.60 5.90
N GLU A 77 -2.93 -14.05 6.35
CA GLU A 77 -3.13 -14.47 7.73
C GLU A 77 -2.41 -15.81 7.97
N ALA A 78 -1.53 -15.84 8.96
CA ALA A 78 -0.67 -17.01 9.23
C ALA A 78 -1.45 -18.28 9.61
N TYR A 79 -2.66 -18.14 10.15
CA TYR A 79 -3.47 -19.24 10.68
C TYR A 79 -4.90 -19.24 10.11
N ALA A 80 -5.06 -19.03 8.81
CA ALA A 80 -6.38 -19.13 8.18
C ALA A 80 -6.90 -20.57 8.28
N GLN A 81 -7.99 -20.76 9.01
CA GLN A 81 -8.53 -22.09 9.33
C GLN A 81 -9.24 -22.80 8.17
N SER A 82 -9.42 -22.16 7.02
CA SER A 82 -10.07 -22.80 5.89
C SER A 82 -9.22 -22.71 4.63
N LYS A 83 -8.99 -23.86 3.99
CA LYS A 83 -8.35 -23.95 2.66
C LYS A 83 -9.24 -23.37 1.53
N SER A 84 -10.46 -22.97 1.82
CA SER A 84 -11.45 -22.56 0.82
C SER A 84 -11.62 -21.05 0.66
N SER A 85 -11.08 -20.24 1.56
CA SER A 85 -11.08 -18.78 1.43
C SER A 85 -9.64 -18.25 1.37
N SER A 86 -9.40 -17.28 0.49
CA SER A 86 -8.10 -16.61 0.42
C SER A 86 -7.76 -16.01 1.77
N SER A 87 -6.58 -16.35 2.30
CA SER A 87 -6.00 -15.78 3.51
C SER A 87 -5.39 -14.39 3.29
N ILE A 88 -5.45 -13.86 2.06
CA ILE A 88 -4.86 -12.58 1.72
C ILE A 88 -5.69 -11.44 2.32
N ALA A 89 -5.06 -10.66 3.19
CA ALA A 89 -5.66 -9.54 3.92
C ALA A 89 -5.32 -8.18 3.33
N GLY A 90 -4.29 -8.11 2.49
CA GLY A 90 -3.86 -6.88 1.85
C GLY A 90 -2.62 -7.06 0.99
N PHE A 91 -2.23 -6.03 0.28
CA PHE A 91 -1.04 -6.02 -0.56
C PHE A 91 -0.50 -4.60 -0.76
N ILE A 92 0.72 -4.51 -1.27
CA ILE A 92 1.34 -3.27 -1.71
C ILE A 92 2.02 -3.49 -3.07
N VAL A 93 1.81 -2.55 -4.00
CA VAL A 93 2.53 -2.48 -5.27
C VAL A 93 3.48 -1.30 -5.21
N ALA A 94 4.75 -1.53 -5.51
CA ALA A 94 5.75 -0.49 -5.57
C ALA A 94 6.68 -0.69 -6.78
N GLU A 95 7.32 0.37 -7.21
CA GLU A 95 8.25 0.40 -8.34
C GLU A 95 9.56 1.09 -7.93
N ALA A 96 10.69 0.50 -8.31
CA ALA A 96 12.00 1.12 -8.21
C ALA A 96 12.40 1.68 -9.59
N ASN A 97 12.66 2.98 -9.68
CA ASN A 97 13.05 3.62 -10.93
C ASN A 97 14.13 4.68 -10.67
N ARG A 98 15.32 4.52 -11.27
CA ARG A 98 16.44 5.49 -11.21
C ARG A 98 16.77 6.00 -9.80
N GLY A 99 16.76 5.10 -8.81
CA GLY A 99 17.10 5.44 -7.43
C GLY A 99 15.96 6.09 -6.63
N VAL A 100 14.75 6.16 -7.19
CA VAL A 100 13.54 6.62 -6.52
C VAL A 100 12.53 5.48 -6.50
N GLY A 101 12.02 5.18 -5.31
CA GLY A 101 10.89 4.27 -5.12
C GLY A 101 9.57 5.00 -5.34
N HIS A 102 8.56 4.30 -5.84
CA HIS A 102 7.21 4.81 -5.98
C HIS A 102 6.22 3.80 -5.43
N ILE A 103 5.43 4.17 -4.42
CA ILE A 103 4.32 3.36 -3.94
C ILE A 103 3.12 3.61 -4.85
N ILE A 104 2.70 2.57 -5.58
CA ILE A 104 1.61 2.65 -6.55
C ILE A 104 0.26 2.41 -5.87
N SER A 105 0.17 1.38 -5.02
CA SER A 105 -1.02 1.10 -4.21
C SER A 105 -0.63 0.41 -2.92
N ILE A 106 -1.41 0.66 -1.87
CA ILE A 106 -1.39 -0.10 -0.62
C ILE A 106 -2.83 -0.36 -0.18
N ASP A 107 -3.22 -1.61 -0.19
CA ASP A 107 -4.59 -2.06 0.01
C ASP A 107 -4.68 -2.99 1.21
N VAL A 108 -5.53 -2.67 2.15
CA VAL A 108 -5.81 -3.50 3.33
C VAL A 108 -7.31 -3.66 3.47
N LEU A 109 -7.76 -4.93 3.49
CA LEU A 109 -9.17 -5.24 3.71
C LEU A 109 -9.71 -4.54 4.95
N PRO A 110 -10.95 -4.01 4.93
CA PRO A 110 -11.55 -3.31 6.07
C PRO A 110 -11.46 -4.10 7.38
N ALA A 111 -11.70 -5.41 7.34
CA ALA A 111 -11.64 -6.29 8.50
C ALA A 111 -10.23 -6.41 9.11
N SER A 112 -9.18 -6.20 8.31
CA SER A 112 -7.77 -6.32 8.72
C SER A 112 -7.10 -4.95 9.01
N ARG A 113 -7.87 -3.87 8.93
CA ARG A 113 -7.40 -2.53 9.30
C ARG A 113 -7.21 -2.39 10.81
N ARG A 114 -6.44 -1.39 11.24
CA ARG A 114 -6.11 -1.15 12.65
C ARG A 114 -5.27 -2.25 13.31
N LEU A 115 -4.87 -3.28 12.58
CA LEU A 115 -3.97 -4.36 13.00
C LEU A 115 -2.51 -4.09 12.61
N ARG A 116 -2.17 -2.84 12.30
CA ARG A 116 -0.83 -2.39 11.84
C ARG A 116 -0.37 -3.03 10.53
N LEU A 117 -1.27 -3.70 9.78
CA LEU A 117 -0.92 -4.39 8.54
C LEU A 117 -0.39 -3.43 7.46
N GLY A 118 -1.04 -2.28 7.26
CA GLY A 118 -0.55 -1.25 6.34
C GLY A 118 0.87 -0.80 6.67
N SER A 119 1.18 -0.62 7.96
CA SER A 119 2.55 -0.26 8.40
C SER A 119 3.56 -1.37 8.10
N LYS A 120 3.19 -2.64 8.29
CA LYS A 120 4.05 -3.79 7.94
C LYS A 120 4.33 -3.84 6.44
N LEU A 121 3.30 -3.68 5.60
CA LEU A 121 3.43 -3.65 4.14
C LEU A 121 4.32 -2.49 3.69
N LEU A 122 4.07 -1.28 4.18
CA LEU A 122 4.84 -0.09 3.84
C LEU A 122 6.32 -0.24 4.22
N PHE A 123 6.59 -0.70 5.45
CA PHE A 123 7.95 -0.92 5.93
C PHE A 123 8.69 -1.97 5.10
N ALA A 124 8.03 -3.08 4.76
CA ALA A 124 8.63 -4.13 3.92
C ALA A 124 8.94 -3.62 2.50
N ALA A 125 8.04 -2.81 1.91
CA ALA A 125 8.28 -2.19 0.61
C ALA A 125 9.44 -1.18 0.67
N GLU A 126 9.51 -0.33 1.70
CA GLU A 126 10.63 0.59 1.90
C GLU A 126 11.97 -0.14 2.04
N ASN A 127 12.01 -1.26 2.78
CA ASN A 127 13.22 -2.07 2.91
C ASN A 127 13.65 -2.67 1.57
N ARG A 128 12.69 -3.17 0.78
CA ARG A 128 12.97 -3.69 -0.56
C ARG A 128 13.45 -2.59 -1.51
N LEU A 129 12.87 -1.39 -1.45
CA LEU A 129 13.32 -0.24 -2.22
C LEU A 129 14.75 0.18 -1.84
N ARG A 130 15.11 0.14 -0.54
CA ARG A 130 16.51 0.37 -0.09
C ARG A 130 17.46 -0.68 -0.66
N ALA A 131 17.08 -1.95 -0.64
CA ALA A 131 17.87 -3.04 -1.23
C ALA A 131 18.04 -2.89 -2.76
N LEU A 132 17.10 -2.19 -3.43
CA LEU A 132 17.17 -1.81 -4.83
C LEU A 132 17.83 -0.43 -5.03
N GLU A 133 18.59 0.05 -4.05
CA GLU A 133 19.36 1.29 -4.07
C GLU A 133 18.52 2.58 -4.24
N CYS A 134 17.21 2.54 -3.93
CA CYS A 134 16.41 3.74 -3.89
C CYS A 134 16.78 4.60 -2.66
N ARG A 135 17.05 5.87 -2.91
CA ARG A 135 17.42 6.87 -1.87
C ARG A 135 16.21 7.59 -1.29
N SER A 136 15.11 7.58 -2.00
CA SER A 136 13.83 8.19 -1.60
C SER A 136 12.67 7.38 -2.12
N VAL A 137 11.50 7.63 -1.55
CA VAL A 137 10.24 7.04 -1.99
C VAL A 137 9.18 8.14 -2.08
N VAL A 138 8.35 8.05 -3.11
CA VAL A 138 7.25 8.98 -3.35
C VAL A 138 5.94 8.22 -3.53
N LEU A 139 4.85 8.92 -3.36
CA LEU A 139 3.49 8.47 -3.64
C LEU A 139 2.58 9.67 -3.87
N GLU A 140 1.42 9.44 -4.42
CA GLU A 140 0.37 10.43 -4.50
C GLU A 140 -0.85 10.01 -3.65
N THR A 141 -1.52 11.00 -3.07
CA THR A 141 -2.79 10.81 -2.34
C THR A 141 -3.66 12.04 -2.53
N ALA A 142 -5.00 11.90 -2.58
CA ALA A 142 -5.85 13.08 -2.76
C ALA A 142 -5.80 13.96 -1.53
N VAL A 143 -5.99 15.24 -1.77
CA VAL A 143 -5.93 16.30 -0.75
C VAL A 143 -6.95 16.09 0.38
N ASP A 144 -8.06 15.44 0.10
CA ASP A 144 -9.16 15.17 1.04
C ASP A 144 -9.04 13.83 1.79
N ASN A 145 -8.05 12.99 1.46
CA ASN A 145 -7.83 11.72 2.16
C ASN A 145 -7.11 11.89 3.50
N THR A 146 -7.82 12.44 4.46
CA THR A 146 -7.28 12.70 5.80
C THR A 146 -6.71 11.45 6.49
N SER A 147 -7.29 10.28 6.21
CA SER A 147 -6.83 9.00 6.78
C SER A 147 -5.46 8.60 6.22
N ALA A 148 -5.29 8.66 4.90
CA ALA A 148 -4.01 8.37 4.26
C ALA A 148 -2.96 9.41 4.65
N LEU A 149 -3.32 10.70 4.66
CA LEU A 149 -2.41 11.76 5.09
C LEU A 149 -1.92 11.53 6.51
N GLY A 150 -2.83 11.20 7.46
CA GLY A 150 -2.46 10.86 8.82
C GLY A 150 -1.60 9.59 8.91
N PHE A 151 -1.85 8.58 8.07
CA PHE A 151 -1.05 7.37 8.00
C PHE A 151 0.37 7.69 7.52
N TYR A 152 0.53 8.37 6.39
CA TYR A 152 1.84 8.68 5.82
C TYR A 152 2.64 9.67 6.69
N LYS A 153 1.97 10.65 7.31
CA LYS A 153 2.62 11.55 8.28
C LYS A 153 3.26 10.76 9.44
N ARG A 154 2.56 9.77 10.01
CA ARG A 154 3.12 8.90 11.07
C ARG A 154 4.31 8.07 10.59
N HIS A 155 4.42 7.81 9.29
CA HIS A 155 5.53 7.12 8.65
C HIS A 155 6.59 8.06 8.09
N GLN A 156 6.59 9.35 8.52
CA GLN A 156 7.61 10.36 8.17
C GLN A 156 7.62 10.78 6.70
N TYR A 157 6.48 10.62 6.01
CA TYR A 157 6.30 11.26 4.71
C TYR A 157 5.93 12.72 4.88
N SER A 158 6.47 13.57 4.03
CA SER A 158 6.16 14.99 3.93
C SER A 158 5.58 15.33 2.57
N VAL A 159 4.80 16.42 2.51
CA VAL A 159 4.26 16.94 1.26
C VAL A 159 5.41 17.57 0.46
N LEU A 160 5.59 17.13 -0.77
CA LEU A 160 6.57 17.68 -1.71
C LEU A 160 5.92 18.73 -2.62
N LYS A 161 4.73 18.43 -3.13
CA LYS A 161 3.97 19.34 -4.01
C LYS A 161 2.50 18.95 -4.09
N VAL A 162 1.69 19.88 -4.59
CA VAL A 162 0.31 19.64 -5.03
C VAL A 162 0.32 19.35 -6.53
N SER A 163 -0.46 18.38 -6.97
CA SER A 163 -0.72 18.07 -8.37
C SER A 163 -2.19 18.36 -8.69
N PRO A 164 -2.49 19.52 -9.31
CA PRO A 164 -3.87 19.93 -9.55
C PRO A 164 -4.60 19.00 -10.53
N ARG A 165 -5.88 18.75 -10.27
CA ARG A 165 -6.77 17.93 -11.11
C ARG A 165 -6.15 16.57 -11.50
N TYR A 166 -5.51 15.94 -10.54
CA TYR A 166 -4.78 14.70 -10.75
C TYR A 166 -5.71 13.51 -11.03
N TYR A 167 -6.83 13.45 -10.32
CA TYR A 167 -7.81 12.37 -10.45
C TYR A 167 -8.83 12.67 -11.54
N SER A 168 -9.44 11.64 -12.12
CA SER A 168 -10.44 11.75 -13.19
C SER A 168 -11.68 12.54 -12.76
N ASN A 169 -11.97 12.61 -11.48
CA ASN A 169 -13.02 13.41 -10.87
C ASN A 169 -12.61 14.88 -10.62
N GLY A 170 -11.42 15.30 -11.04
CA GLY A 170 -10.90 16.66 -10.88
C GLY A 170 -10.29 16.96 -9.50
N VAL A 171 -10.23 16.00 -8.59
CA VAL A 171 -9.61 16.19 -7.27
C VAL A 171 -8.10 16.30 -7.41
N ASP A 172 -7.49 17.21 -6.65
CA ASP A 172 -6.05 17.41 -6.58
C ASP A 172 -5.38 16.27 -5.80
N ALA A 173 -4.13 15.97 -6.15
CA ALA A 173 -3.30 15.08 -5.36
C ALA A 173 -2.21 15.85 -4.61
N LEU A 174 -1.86 15.35 -3.43
CA LEU A 174 -0.59 15.65 -2.77
C LEU A 174 0.43 14.60 -3.17
N VAL A 175 1.56 15.04 -3.68
CA VAL A 175 2.74 14.19 -3.83
C VAL A 175 3.47 14.19 -2.50
N LEU A 176 3.55 13.03 -1.88
CA LEU A 176 4.27 12.83 -0.63
C LEU A 176 5.60 12.14 -0.90
N GLY A 177 6.61 12.43 -0.08
CA GLY A 177 7.92 11.80 -0.18
C GLY A 177 8.59 11.60 1.15
N LYS A 178 9.54 10.65 1.15
CA LYS A 178 10.36 10.30 2.30
C LYS A 178 11.77 9.94 1.83
N SER A 179 12.81 10.42 2.53
CA SER A 179 14.18 9.92 2.35
C SER A 179 14.32 8.51 2.94
N LEU A 180 14.92 7.60 2.19
CA LEU A 180 15.21 6.24 2.65
C LEU A 180 16.60 6.11 3.29
N ASN A 181 17.46 7.14 3.15
CA ASN A 181 18.82 7.14 3.68
C ASN A 181 18.91 7.56 5.15
N SER A 182 17.88 8.20 5.71
CA SER A 182 17.91 8.80 7.04
C SER A 182 18.13 7.81 8.21
N GLN A 183 17.95 6.51 8.00
CA GLN A 183 18.28 5.51 9.02
C GLN A 183 19.77 5.21 9.13
N GLN A 184 20.54 5.37 8.06
CA GLN A 184 22.02 5.21 8.10
C GLN A 184 22.71 6.43 8.70
N GLU A 185 22.18 7.63 8.51
CA GLU A 185 22.72 8.85 9.11
C GLU A 185 22.50 8.90 10.63
N ALA A 186 21.30 8.50 11.10
CA ALA A 186 21.03 8.42 12.55
C ALA A 186 21.88 7.36 13.29
N ALA A 187 22.28 6.29 12.60
CA ALA A 187 23.19 5.29 13.13
C ALA A 187 24.66 5.78 13.15
N ARG A 188 25.06 6.59 12.17
CA ARG A 188 26.41 7.18 12.12
C ARG A 188 26.66 8.33 13.10
N GLN A 189 25.58 9.02 13.53
CA GLN A 189 25.68 10.11 14.53
C GLN A 189 25.67 9.59 15.98
N LYS A 190 25.45 8.29 16.22
CA LYS A 190 25.46 7.65 17.55
C LYS A 190 26.71 6.79 17.82
N GLY A 191 27.63 6.72 16.90
CA GLY A 191 28.94 6.06 17.03
C GLY A 191 30.06 7.08 17.00
#